data_b16d8380251172d8fd672c00ae8fae05
#
_entry.id   b16d8380251172d8fd672c00ae8fae05
#
_cell.length_a   1.000
_cell.length_b   1.000
_cell.length_c   1.000
_cell.angle_alpha   90.00
_cell.angle_beta   90.00
_cell.angle_gamma   90.00
#
_symmetry.space_group_name_H-M   'P 1'
#
loop_
_entity.id
_entity.type
_entity.pdbx_description
1 polymer ?
#
loop_
_entity_poly.entity_id
_entity_poly.type
_entity_poly.pdbx_seq_one_letter_code
_entity_poly.pdbx_strand_id
1 'polypeptide(L)'
;LGTATFAETWETSSMFYLVNYIRDYRPGKTSRKKWLALAILGGMVLAIVANELISWGYGMRLNIFFFVAVAALLLLWFRIMPQQNYTRSVSWDLVVTIASALAVSRGIQNSGVAEILAADAIGIVRSLGPAAVLAIIYLFTSVLTEIITNNAAVALVYPIALVAAQMLGVDAKPFIIAIAIAGAASFMTARGYRSNLIVKAIGKYSH
;
A
#
# COMPACT_ATOMS: atom_id res chain seq x y z
N LEU A 1 -6.65 -37.64 -12.27
CA LEU A 1 -6.12 -36.55 -13.09
C LEU A 1 -6.80 -35.26 -12.60
N GLY A 2 -6.20 -34.58 -11.59
CA GLY A 2 -6.70 -33.34 -11.04
C GLY A 2 -6.51 -32.21 -12.06
N THR A 3 -7.59 -31.54 -12.41
CA THR A 3 -7.58 -30.30 -13.16
C THR A 3 -7.05 -29.21 -12.23
N ALA A 4 -5.74 -28.96 -12.28
CA ALA A 4 -5.17 -27.75 -11.69
C ALA A 4 -5.88 -26.56 -12.35
N THR A 5 -6.50 -25.69 -11.55
CA THR A 5 -7.19 -24.53 -12.08
C THR A 5 -6.16 -23.58 -12.73
N PHE A 6 -6.56 -22.84 -13.76
CA PHE A 6 -5.69 -21.90 -14.48
C PHE A 6 -4.97 -20.93 -13.53
N ALA A 7 -5.63 -20.57 -12.42
CA ALA A 7 -5.05 -19.74 -11.37
C ALA A 7 -3.86 -20.42 -10.64
N GLU A 8 -3.94 -21.74 -10.36
CA GLU A 8 -2.87 -22.50 -9.72
C GLU A 8 -1.66 -22.67 -10.64
N THR A 9 -1.88 -22.87 -11.93
CA THR A 9 -0.79 -22.98 -12.91
C THR A 9 -0.10 -21.64 -13.16
N TRP A 10 -0.82 -20.54 -13.14
CA TRP A 10 -0.27 -19.18 -13.27
C TRP A 10 0.55 -18.78 -12.04
N GLU A 11 0.04 -19.01 -10.84
CA GLU A 11 0.74 -18.70 -9.59
C GLU A 11 2.03 -19.54 -9.44
N THR A 12 1.99 -20.83 -9.76
CA THR A 12 3.17 -21.70 -9.71
C THR A 12 4.20 -21.32 -10.76
N SER A 13 3.80 -20.92 -11.97
CA SER A 13 4.71 -20.48 -13.02
C SER A 13 5.42 -19.18 -12.65
N SER A 14 4.70 -18.17 -12.20
CA SER A 14 5.28 -16.88 -11.82
C SER A 14 6.22 -17.00 -10.62
N MET A 15 5.89 -17.88 -9.68
CA MET A 15 6.70 -18.15 -8.49
C MET A 15 7.97 -18.94 -8.83
N PHE A 16 7.90 -19.90 -9.75
CA PHE A 16 9.05 -20.65 -10.24
C PHE A 16 10.07 -19.73 -10.94
N TYR A 17 9.60 -18.78 -11.75
CA TYR A 17 10.45 -17.74 -12.35
C TYR A 17 11.11 -16.86 -11.29
N LEU A 18 10.37 -16.46 -10.26
CA LEU A 18 10.88 -15.58 -9.20
C LEU A 18 11.92 -16.29 -8.32
N VAL A 19 11.70 -17.56 -7.97
CA VAL A 19 12.64 -18.38 -7.19
C VAL A 19 13.92 -18.64 -8.00
N ASN A 20 13.81 -18.97 -9.29
CA ASN A 20 14.98 -19.14 -10.15
C ASN A 20 15.73 -17.82 -10.34
N TYR A 21 15.01 -16.70 -10.51
CA TYR A 21 15.63 -15.37 -10.61
C TYR A 21 16.43 -15.02 -9.35
N ILE A 22 15.87 -15.27 -8.16
CA ILE A 22 16.56 -15.01 -6.88
C ILE A 22 17.76 -15.95 -6.72
N ARG A 23 17.62 -17.25 -7.05
CA ARG A 23 18.69 -18.24 -6.95
C ARG A 23 19.86 -17.93 -7.89
N ASP A 24 19.56 -17.49 -9.10
CA ASP A 24 20.57 -17.22 -10.14
C ASP A 24 21.05 -15.76 -10.11
N TYR A 25 20.47 -14.91 -9.21
CA TYR A 25 20.87 -13.53 -9.03
C TYR A 25 22.29 -13.45 -8.48
N ARG A 26 23.24 -13.19 -9.36
CA ARG A 26 24.60 -12.79 -8.98
C ARG A 26 24.65 -11.26 -8.93
N PRO A 27 24.90 -10.65 -7.76
CA PRO A 27 25.04 -9.20 -7.69
C PRO A 27 26.24 -8.79 -8.55
N GLY A 28 25.97 -8.22 -9.71
CA GLY A 28 27.02 -7.66 -10.57
C GLY A 28 27.77 -6.55 -9.86
N LYS A 29 29.04 -6.32 -10.20
CA LYS A 29 29.87 -5.22 -9.67
C LYS A 29 29.08 -3.92 -9.68
N THR A 30 29.08 -3.23 -8.55
CA THR A 30 28.30 -1.97 -8.36
C THR A 30 28.83 -0.92 -9.34
N SER A 31 28.04 -0.62 -10.34
CA SER A 31 28.38 0.38 -11.36
C SER A 31 28.30 1.79 -10.74
N ARG A 32 29.10 2.74 -11.26
CA ARG A 32 29.02 4.20 -10.89
C ARG A 32 27.57 4.74 -10.96
N LYS A 33 26.76 4.23 -11.90
CA LYS A 33 25.34 4.59 -12.02
C LYS A 33 24.50 4.15 -10.82
N LYS A 34 24.82 3.00 -10.19
CA LYS A 34 24.11 2.54 -8.99
C LYS A 34 24.42 3.44 -7.79
N TRP A 35 25.66 3.85 -7.63
CA TRP A 35 26.06 4.80 -6.57
C TRP A 35 25.41 6.17 -6.77
N LEU A 36 25.34 6.65 -8.01
CA LEU A 36 24.67 7.90 -8.34
C LEU A 36 23.17 7.84 -8.03
N ALA A 37 22.50 6.73 -8.37
CA ALA A 37 21.10 6.51 -8.02
C ALA A 37 20.86 6.52 -6.51
N LEU A 38 21.72 5.85 -5.75
CA LEU A 38 21.66 5.84 -4.29
C LEU A 38 21.91 7.23 -3.70
N ALA A 39 22.84 7.99 -4.26
CA ALA A 39 23.12 9.37 -3.83
C ALA A 39 21.92 10.30 -4.09
N ILE A 40 21.26 10.18 -5.27
CA ILE A 40 20.06 10.96 -5.58
C ILE A 40 18.92 10.58 -4.63
N LEU A 41 18.70 9.28 -4.38
CA LEU A 41 17.66 8.82 -3.48
C LEU A 41 17.93 9.28 -2.03
N GLY A 42 19.17 9.11 -1.55
CA GLY A 42 19.57 9.57 -0.23
C GLY A 42 19.45 11.09 -0.08
N GLY A 43 19.89 11.85 -1.10
CA GLY A 43 19.74 13.29 -1.16
C GLY A 43 18.26 13.73 -1.12
N MET A 44 17.38 13.03 -1.83
CA MET A 44 15.94 13.27 -1.78
C MET A 44 15.38 13.07 -0.37
N VAL A 45 15.72 11.96 0.29
CA VAL A 45 15.26 11.67 1.66
C VAL A 45 15.78 12.74 2.62
N LEU A 46 17.06 13.09 2.53
CA LEU A 46 17.66 14.16 3.37
C LEU A 46 16.99 15.51 3.12
N ALA A 47 16.67 15.86 1.86
CA ALA A 47 15.99 17.10 1.53
C ALA A 47 14.56 17.14 2.09
N ILE A 48 13.83 16.01 2.08
CA ILE A 48 12.50 15.92 2.70
C ILE A 48 12.59 16.13 4.21
N VAL A 49 13.54 15.46 4.89
CA VAL A 49 13.75 15.61 6.32
C VAL A 49 14.18 17.03 6.66
N ALA A 50 15.10 17.61 5.90
CA ALA A 50 15.54 19.00 6.09
C ALA A 50 14.37 19.99 5.88
N ASN A 51 13.50 19.75 4.89
CA ASN A 51 12.31 20.57 4.65
C ASN A 51 11.37 20.57 5.87
N GLU A 52 11.16 19.42 6.53
CA GLU A 52 10.36 19.36 7.76
C GLU A 52 11.03 20.13 8.91
N LEU A 53 12.34 19.98 9.10
CA LEU A 53 13.10 20.70 10.14
C LEU A 53 13.10 22.20 9.92
N ILE A 54 13.30 22.66 8.69
CA ILE A 54 13.36 24.08 8.32
C ILE A 54 11.95 24.70 8.38
N SER A 55 10.91 23.97 8.00
CA SER A 55 9.53 24.46 8.02
C SER A 55 9.06 24.81 9.44
N TRP A 56 9.63 24.17 10.44
CA TRP A 56 9.35 24.48 11.86
C TRP A 56 9.81 25.91 12.23
N GLY A 57 10.85 26.43 11.53
CA GLY A 57 11.39 27.78 11.79
C GLY A 57 10.85 28.89 10.86
N TYR A 58 10.57 28.59 9.60
CA TYR A 58 10.30 29.59 8.56
C TYR A 58 8.91 29.50 7.90
N GLY A 59 8.08 28.52 8.26
CA GLY A 59 6.68 28.40 7.79
C GLY A 59 6.49 28.00 6.32
N MET A 60 7.54 27.85 5.52
CA MET A 60 7.46 27.40 4.14
C MET A 60 7.60 25.89 4.03
N ARG A 61 6.51 25.21 3.62
CA ARG A 61 6.50 23.77 3.38
C ARG A 61 6.45 23.48 1.89
N LEU A 62 7.53 22.95 1.34
CA LEU A 62 7.49 22.38 0.01
C LEU A 62 6.81 21.00 0.07
N ASN A 63 5.94 20.74 -0.91
CA ASN A 63 5.26 19.46 -1.00
C ASN A 63 6.26 18.34 -1.31
N ILE A 64 6.08 17.17 -0.68
CA ILE A 64 6.90 15.98 -0.92
C ILE A 64 7.00 15.62 -2.41
N PHE A 65 5.95 15.87 -3.19
CA PHE A 65 5.93 15.66 -4.64
C PHE A 65 6.98 16.48 -5.39
N PHE A 66 7.34 17.65 -4.89
CA PHE A 66 8.41 18.46 -5.48
C PHE A 66 9.75 17.74 -5.42
N PHE A 67 10.11 17.19 -4.26
CA PHE A 67 11.37 16.45 -4.08
C PHE A 67 11.41 15.17 -4.91
N VAL A 68 10.29 14.45 -4.97
CA VAL A 68 10.15 13.24 -5.79
C VAL A 68 10.29 13.58 -7.29
N ALA A 69 9.66 14.65 -7.75
CA ALA A 69 9.75 15.09 -9.14
C ALA A 69 11.18 15.51 -9.51
N VAL A 70 11.86 16.27 -8.64
CA VAL A 70 13.27 16.67 -8.85
C VAL A 70 14.17 15.43 -8.90
N ALA A 71 14.02 14.48 -7.98
CA ALA A 71 14.80 13.26 -7.99
C ALA A 71 14.56 12.42 -9.26
N ALA A 72 13.30 12.31 -9.71
CA ALA A 72 12.96 11.63 -10.95
C ALA A 72 13.60 12.30 -12.17
N LEU A 73 13.54 13.64 -12.25
CA LEU A 73 14.18 14.41 -13.32
C LEU A 73 15.71 14.22 -13.32
N LEU A 74 16.35 14.20 -12.15
CA LEU A 74 17.79 13.94 -12.05
C LEU A 74 18.15 12.52 -12.53
N LEU A 75 17.37 11.51 -12.16
CA LEU A 75 17.57 10.13 -12.63
C LEU A 75 17.46 10.02 -14.15
N LEU A 76 16.52 10.75 -14.77
CA LEU A 76 16.37 10.82 -16.21
C LEU A 76 17.52 11.60 -16.87
N TRP A 77 17.90 12.76 -16.30
CA TRP A 77 18.99 13.60 -16.80
C TRP A 77 20.33 12.85 -16.86
N PHE A 78 20.66 12.13 -15.79
CA PHE A 78 21.88 11.32 -15.74
C PHE A 78 21.77 10.00 -16.51
N ARG A 79 20.67 9.78 -17.24
CA ARG A 79 20.42 8.54 -18.01
C ARG A 79 20.69 7.26 -17.20
N ILE A 80 20.31 7.29 -15.92
CA ILE A 80 20.40 6.12 -15.03
C ILE A 80 19.35 5.10 -15.42
N MET A 81 18.14 5.57 -15.75
CA MET A 81 17.07 4.77 -16.35
C MET A 81 17.11 4.91 -17.88
N PRO A 82 17.13 3.79 -18.64
CA PRO A 82 17.00 3.84 -20.08
C PRO A 82 15.62 4.35 -20.45
N GLN A 83 15.57 5.40 -21.30
CA GLN A 83 14.33 6.09 -21.69
C GLN A 83 13.28 5.18 -22.32
N GLN A 84 13.68 4.08 -22.91
CA GLN A 84 12.79 3.09 -23.53
C GLN A 84 12.00 2.24 -22.53
N ASN A 85 12.39 2.22 -21.27
CA ASN A 85 11.81 1.34 -20.25
C ASN A 85 11.05 2.08 -19.13
N TYR A 86 10.92 3.43 -19.16
CA TYR A 86 10.28 4.16 -18.07
C TYR A 86 8.78 3.81 -17.95
N THR A 87 8.08 3.63 -19.08
CA THR A 87 6.67 3.21 -19.09
C THR A 87 6.48 1.78 -18.57
N ARG A 88 7.48 0.91 -18.76
CA ARG A 88 7.52 -0.45 -18.19
C ARG A 88 7.80 -0.46 -16.69
N SER A 89 8.45 0.58 -16.18
CA SER A 89 8.75 0.73 -14.75
C SER A 89 7.56 1.25 -13.95
N VAL A 90 6.55 1.80 -14.63
CA VAL A 90 5.29 2.21 -13.99
C VAL A 90 4.37 0.99 -13.91
N SER A 91 3.98 0.63 -12.71
CA SER A 91 2.99 -0.42 -12.46
C SER A 91 1.58 0.11 -12.78
N TRP A 92 1.20 0.12 -14.06
CA TRP A 92 -0.12 0.60 -14.51
C TRP A 92 -1.26 -0.13 -13.81
N ASP A 93 -1.08 -1.39 -13.51
CA ASP A 93 -2.01 -2.19 -12.72
C ASP A 93 -2.27 -1.56 -11.34
N LEU A 94 -1.23 -1.12 -10.65
CA LEU A 94 -1.34 -0.38 -9.39
C LEU A 94 -2.07 0.95 -9.55
N VAL A 95 -1.76 1.72 -10.60
CA VAL A 95 -2.40 3.02 -10.86
C VAL A 95 -3.90 2.84 -11.11
N VAL A 96 -4.27 1.89 -11.95
CA VAL A 96 -5.68 1.58 -12.26
C VAL A 96 -6.39 1.06 -11.02
N THR A 97 -5.78 0.17 -10.24
CA THR A 97 -6.35 -0.35 -8.99
C THR A 97 -6.63 0.77 -7.99
N ILE A 98 -5.68 1.68 -7.77
CA ILE A 98 -5.87 2.82 -6.85
C ILE A 98 -6.96 3.76 -7.37
N ALA A 99 -6.93 4.10 -8.66
CA ALA A 99 -7.95 4.98 -9.26
C ALA A 99 -9.35 4.38 -9.15
N SER A 100 -9.51 3.09 -9.46
CA SER A 100 -10.78 2.37 -9.33
C SER A 100 -11.25 2.30 -7.87
N ALA A 101 -10.36 2.02 -6.94
CA ALA A 101 -10.69 1.98 -5.51
C ALA A 101 -11.14 3.35 -5.00
N LEU A 102 -10.49 4.45 -5.43
CA LEU A 102 -10.92 5.81 -5.10
C LEU A 102 -12.28 6.15 -5.70
N ALA A 103 -12.55 5.71 -6.95
CA ALA A 103 -13.86 5.91 -7.58
C ALA A 103 -14.98 5.20 -6.81
N VAL A 104 -14.76 3.93 -6.42
CA VAL A 104 -15.71 3.16 -5.60
C VAL A 104 -15.89 3.81 -4.21
N SER A 105 -14.80 4.27 -3.59
CA SER A 105 -14.83 5.00 -2.32
C SER A 105 -15.72 6.25 -2.39
N ARG A 106 -15.62 7.02 -3.49
CA ARG A 106 -16.53 8.15 -3.74
C ARG A 106 -17.98 7.73 -3.93
N GLY A 107 -18.20 6.61 -4.63
CA GLY A 107 -19.55 6.03 -4.76
C GLY A 107 -20.16 5.66 -3.41
N ILE A 108 -19.41 5.06 -2.51
CA ILE A 108 -19.82 4.69 -1.15
C ILE A 108 -20.19 5.94 -0.33
N GLN A 109 -19.39 7.02 -0.43
CA GLN A 109 -19.71 8.28 0.24
C GLN A 109 -20.99 8.91 -0.31
N ASN A 110 -21.10 9.02 -1.64
CA ASN A 110 -22.25 9.69 -2.28
C ASN A 110 -23.56 8.92 -2.14
N SER A 111 -23.51 7.61 -1.93
CA SER A 111 -24.68 6.75 -1.77
C SER A 111 -25.22 6.70 -0.33
N GLY A 112 -24.51 7.28 0.66
CA GLY A 112 -24.87 7.19 2.07
C GLY A 112 -24.56 5.83 2.72
N VAL A 113 -23.95 4.89 1.99
CA VAL A 113 -23.58 3.56 2.54
C VAL A 113 -22.50 3.68 3.60
N ALA A 114 -21.59 4.66 3.48
CA ALA A 114 -20.57 4.90 4.50
C ALA A 114 -21.19 5.24 5.86
N GLU A 115 -22.23 6.06 5.86
CA GLU A 115 -22.97 6.48 7.05
C GLU A 115 -23.70 5.31 7.72
N ILE A 116 -24.31 4.43 6.93
CA ILE A 116 -24.99 3.23 7.44
C ILE A 116 -23.99 2.30 8.10
N LEU A 117 -22.91 1.97 7.41
CA LEU A 117 -21.88 1.07 7.94
C LEU A 117 -21.16 1.65 9.18
N ALA A 118 -20.92 2.96 9.20
CA ALA A 118 -20.36 3.62 10.37
C ALA A 118 -21.34 3.59 11.55
N ALA A 119 -22.63 3.86 11.31
CA ALA A 119 -23.67 3.80 12.34
C ALA A 119 -23.81 2.38 12.93
N ASP A 120 -23.79 1.34 12.08
CA ASP A 120 -23.84 -0.05 12.51
C ASP A 120 -22.60 -0.41 13.36
N ALA A 121 -21.39 -0.04 12.91
CA ALA A 121 -20.16 -0.26 13.68
C ALA A 121 -20.21 0.43 15.06
N ILE A 122 -20.75 1.66 15.13
CA ILE A 122 -20.95 2.38 16.39
C ILE A 122 -22.02 1.66 17.23
N GLY A 123 -23.12 1.21 16.61
CA GLY A 123 -24.23 0.54 17.28
C GLY A 123 -23.83 -0.72 18.02
N ILE A 124 -22.93 -1.52 17.42
CA ILE A 124 -22.42 -2.78 18.00
C ILE A 124 -21.67 -2.55 19.32
N VAL A 125 -20.93 -1.45 19.45
CA VAL A 125 -20.05 -1.18 20.60
C VAL A 125 -20.31 0.15 21.29
N ARG A 126 -21.53 0.65 21.20
CA ARG A 126 -21.92 1.98 21.69
C ARG A 126 -21.49 2.24 23.14
N SER A 127 -21.51 1.20 23.99
CA SER A 127 -21.16 1.29 25.42
C SER A 127 -19.65 1.29 25.69
N LEU A 128 -18.82 0.92 24.70
CA LEU A 128 -17.39 0.71 24.89
C LEU A 128 -16.53 1.90 24.38
N GLY A 129 -17.15 2.91 23.79
CA GLY A 129 -16.50 4.15 23.36
C GLY A 129 -15.75 4.07 22.02
N PRO A 130 -15.09 5.18 21.61
CA PRO A 130 -14.47 5.31 20.28
C PRO A 130 -13.37 4.29 19.97
N ALA A 131 -12.64 3.84 20.99
CA ALA A 131 -11.58 2.84 20.82
C ALA A 131 -12.12 1.49 20.36
N ALA A 132 -13.32 1.11 20.80
CA ALA A 132 -13.95 -0.14 20.37
C ALA A 132 -14.45 -0.05 18.94
N VAL A 133 -14.97 1.10 18.51
CA VAL A 133 -15.36 1.34 17.11
C VAL A 133 -14.12 1.26 16.21
N LEU A 134 -13.01 1.87 16.63
CA LEU A 134 -11.72 1.77 15.92
C LEU A 134 -11.26 0.32 15.81
N ALA A 135 -11.40 -0.47 16.87
CA ALA A 135 -11.02 -1.89 16.86
C ALA A 135 -11.90 -2.70 15.88
N ILE A 136 -13.21 -2.46 15.81
CA ILE A 136 -14.09 -3.11 14.83
C ILE A 136 -13.68 -2.75 13.40
N ILE A 137 -13.46 -1.47 13.11
CA ILE A 137 -13.04 -1.02 11.78
C ILE A 137 -11.69 -1.61 11.42
N TYR A 138 -10.76 -1.71 12.37
CA TYR A 138 -9.46 -2.38 12.19
C TYR A 138 -9.64 -3.85 11.81
N LEU A 139 -10.42 -4.60 12.60
CA LEU A 139 -10.67 -6.03 12.35
C LEU A 139 -11.37 -6.26 11.00
N PHE A 140 -12.37 -5.44 10.69
CA PHE A 140 -13.06 -5.49 9.40
C PHE A 140 -12.08 -5.26 8.24
N THR A 141 -11.21 -4.26 8.36
CA THR A 141 -10.17 -3.98 7.34
C THR A 141 -9.20 -5.15 7.22
N SER A 142 -8.75 -5.75 8.35
CA SER A 142 -7.85 -6.91 8.36
C SER A 142 -8.47 -8.14 7.68
N VAL A 143 -9.75 -8.41 7.90
CA VAL A 143 -10.45 -9.50 7.22
C VAL A 143 -10.61 -9.21 5.74
N LEU A 144 -10.96 -7.96 5.40
CA LEU A 144 -11.17 -7.55 4.02
C LEU A 144 -9.88 -7.67 3.17
N THR A 145 -8.73 -7.30 3.76
CA THR A 145 -7.42 -7.39 3.07
C THR A 145 -6.95 -8.83 2.82
N GLU A 146 -7.54 -9.82 3.47
CA GLU A 146 -7.28 -11.24 3.16
C GLU A 146 -8.02 -11.72 1.90
N ILE A 147 -9.09 -10.99 1.50
CA ILE A 147 -9.95 -11.33 0.36
C ILE A 147 -9.57 -10.52 -0.88
N ILE A 148 -9.30 -9.21 -0.68
CA ILE A 148 -8.95 -8.27 -1.75
C ILE A 148 -7.54 -7.71 -1.53
N THR A 149 -7.05 -6.89 -2.45
CA THR A 149 -5.71 -6.27 -2.30
C THR A 149 -5.69 -5.25 -1.14
N ASN A 150 -4.56 -5.14 -0.46
CA ASN A 150 -4.35 -4.21 0.66
C ASN A 150 -4.80 -2.78 0.33
N ASN A 151 -4.40 -2.29 -0.85
CA ASN A 151 -4.75 -0.94 -1.30
C ASN A 151 -6.26 -0.78 -1.51
N ALA A 152 -6.92 -1.80 -2.07
CA ALA A 152 -8.37 -1.78 -2.28
C ALA A 152 -9.12 -1.84 -0.95
N ALA A 153 -8.70 -2.67 0.00
CA ALA A 153 -9.31 -2.77 1.32
C ALA A 153 -9.26 -1.43 2.06
N VAL A 154 -8.07 -0.80 2.12
CA VAL A 154 -7.90 0.52 2.76
C VAL A 154 -8.75 1.58 2.07
N ALA A 155 -8.75 1.63 0.73
CA ALA A 155 -9.51 2.64 -0.01
C ALA A 155 -11.03 2.48 0.17
N LEU A 156 -11.55 1.24 0.29
CA LEU A 156 -12.96 0.99 0.54
C LEU A 156 -13.38 1.36 1.97
N VAL A 157 -12.54 1.08 2.96
CA VAL A 157 -12.87 1.32 4.37
C VAL A 157 -12.60 2.78 4.77
N TYR A 158 -11.75 3.49 4.04
CA TYR A 158 -11.39 4.89 4.33
C TYR A 158 -12.61 5.80 4.56
N PRO A 159 -13.62 5.85 3.67
CA PRO A 159 -14.81 6.70 3.91
C PRO A 159 -15.59 6.30 5.16
N ILE A 160 -15.69 5.01 5.44
CA ILE A 160 -16.41 4.49 6.62
C ILE A 160 -15.69 4.94 7.89
N ALA A 161 -14.36 4.80 7.94
CA ALA A 161 -13.54 5.22 9.06
C ALA A 161 -13.61 6.74 9.31
N LEU A 162 -13.63 7.54 8.24
CA LEU A 162 -13.75 8.99 8.31
C LEU A 162 -15.11 9.40 8.88
N VAL A 163 -16.20 8.83 8.35
CA VAL A 163 -17.57 9.13 8.82
C VAL A 163 -17.74 8.66 10.26
N ALA A 164 -17.24 7.49 10.63
CA ALA A 164 -17.31 7.00 12.01
C ALA A 164 -16.61 7.95 13.00
N ALA A 165 -15.41 8.45 12.65
CA ALA A 165 -14.72 9.44 13.48
C ALA A 165 -15.52 10.76 13.63
N GLN A 166 -16.13 11.23 12.53
CA GLN A 166 -16.99 12.42 12.54
C GLN A 166 -18.23 12.22 13.41
N MET A 167 -18.92 11.09 13.28
CA MET A 167 -20.11 10.76 14.08
C MET A 167 -19.80 10.64 15.58
N LEU A 168 -18.59 10.20 15.92
CA LEU A 168 -18.10 10.10 17.30
C LEU A 168 -17.55 11.43 17.85
N GLY A 169 -17.36 12.44 17.00
CA GLY A 169 -16.78 13.73 17.39
C GLY A 169 -15.29 13.63 17.78
N VAL A 170 -14.55 12.67 17.22
CA VAL A 170 -13.13 12.43 17.52
C VAL A 170 -12.24 12.72 16.31
N ASP A 171 -10.92 12.89 16.55
CA ASP A 171 -9.95 13.06 15.46
C ASP A 171 -9.95 11.81 14.54
N ALA A 172 -10.02 12.04 13.24
CA ALA A 172 -10.00 10.98 12.23
C ALA A 172 -8.61 10.34 12.05
N LYS A 173 -7.52 11.01 12.46
CA LYS A 173 -6.16 10.50 12.26
C LYS A 173 -5.92 9.10 12.83
N PRO A 174 -6.31 8.78 14.08
CA PRO A 174 -6.15 7.42 14.61
C PRO A 174 -6.87 6.37 13.76
N PHE A 175 -8.08 6.69 13.26
CA PHE A 175 -8.84 5.78 12.39
C PHE A 175 -8.15 5.53 11.05
N ILE A 176 -7.62 6.59 10.44
CA ILE A 176 -6.88 6.49 9.16
C ILE A 176 -5.60 5.67 9.34
N ILE A 177 -4.86 5.90 10.44
CA ILE A 177 -3.65 5.13 10.74
C ILE A 177 -4.00 3.66 11.00
N ALA A 178 -5.06 3.41 11.76
CA ALA A 178 -5.50 2.05 12.07
C ALA A 178 -5.86 1.24 10.82
N ILE A 179 -6.62 1.81 9.87
CA ILE A 179 -6.95 1.11 8.61
C ILE A 179 -5.73 0.91 7.72
N ALA A 180 -4.76 1.85 7.72
CA ALA A 180 -3.53 1.70 6.98
C ALA A 180 -2.67 0.54 7.53
N ILE A 181 -2.56 0.41 8.85
CA ILE A 181 -1.87 -0.70 9.51
C ILE A 181 -2.63 -2.01 9.27
N ALA A 182 -3.96 -2.01 9.44
CA ALA A 182 -4.80 -3.17 9.21
C ALA A 182 -4.71 -3.69 7.78
N GLY A 183 -4.71 -2.78 6.80
CA GLY A 183 -4.53 -3.12 5.39
C GLY A 183 -3.19 -3.74 5.07
N ALA A 184 -2.14 -3.43 5.83
CA ALA A 184 -0.82 -4.04 5.71
C ALA A 184 -0.66 -5.33 6.53
N ALA A 185 -1.58 -5.61 7.47
CA ALA A 185 -1.54 -6.74 8.41
C ALA A 185 -2.24 -7.99 7.84
N SER A 186 -1.86 -8.40 6.64
CA SER A 186 -2.41 -9.58 5.95
C SER A 186 -1.58 -10.82 6.28
N PHE A 187 -1.85 -11.43 7.45
CA PHE A 187 -1.07 -12.55 7.98
C PHE A 187 -1.85 -13.87 8.06
N MET A 188 -3.17 -13.85 7.90
CA MET A 188 -4.00 -15.03 8.09
C MET A 188 -3.93 -15.99 6.92
N THR A 189 -3.77 -15.47 5.69
CA THR A 189 -3.70 -16.29 4.49
C THR A 189 -2.37 -16.11 3.74
N ALA A 190 -1.94 -17.16 3.05
CA ALA A 190 -0.78 -17.07 2.18
C ALA A 190 -1.01 -16.12 0.99
N ARG A 191 -2.29 -15.86 0.62
CA ARG A 191 -2.66 -14.99 -0.50
C ARG A 191 -2.60 -13.51 -0.17
N GLY A 192 -2.77 -13.15 1.09
CA GLY A 192 -2.85 -11.75 1.53
C GLY A 192 -1.59 -10.93 1.26
N TYR A 193 -0.42 -11.58 1.19
CA TYR A 193 0.84 -10.89 0.91
C TYR A 193 1.75 -11.73 0.01
N ARG A 194 2.40 -11.09 -0.97
CA ARG A 194 3.32 -11.79 -1.89
C ARG A 194 4.47 -12.52 -1.18
N SER A 195 4.97 -11.97 -0.08
CA SER A 195 6.00 -12.60 0.76
C SER A 195 5.52 -13.91 1.38
N ASN A 196 4.25 -13.97 1.82
CA ASN A 196 3.68 -15.18 2.41
C ASN A 196 3.58 -16.31 1.38
N LEU A 197 3.23 -15.97 0.13
CA LEU A 197 3.23 -16.92 -0.99
C LEU A 197 4.63 -17.48 -1.25
N ILE A 198 5.68 -16.63 -1.21
CA ILE A 198 7.07 -17.06 -1.41
C ILE A 198 7.50 -18.01 -0.29
N VAL A 199 7.23 -17.64 0.97
CA VAL A 199 7.56 -18.47 2.14
C VAL A 199 6.84 -19.82 2.08
N LYS A 200 5.54 -19.82 1.75
CA LYS A 200 4.77 -21.06 1.56
C LYS A 200 5.34 -21.96 0.48
N ALA A 201 5.72 -21.38 -0.68
CA ALA A 201 6.27 -22.13 -1.80
C ALA A 201 7.64 -22.77 -1.48
N ILE A 202 8.51 -22.03 -0.79
CA ILE A 202 9.84 -22.52 -0.41
C ILE A 202 9.73 -23.51 0.75
N GLY A 203 8.91 -23.22 1.75
CA GLY A 203 8.76 -24.01 2.97
C GLY A 203 7.87 -25.24 2.83
N LYS A 204 7.14 -25.39 1.69
CA LYS A 204 6.18 -26.48 1.43
C LYS A 204 5.17 -26.65 2.58
N TYR A 205 4.78 -25.57 3.24
CA TYR A 205 3.79 -25.61 4.32
C TYR A 205 2.41 -25.97 3.74
N SER A 206 1.75 -26.98 4.36
CA SER A 206 0.31 -27.22 4.17
C SER A 206 -0.48 -26.18 4.97
N HIS A 207 -1.66 -25.83 4.50
CA HIS A 207 -2.60 -25.02 5.28
C HIS A 207 -3.18 -25.83 6.43
#